data_4a5e2b218171064fe67a3cb1c034f5d9
#
_entry.id   4a5e2b218171064fe67a3cb1c034f5d9
#
_cell.length_a   1.000
_cell.length_b   1.000
_cell.length_c   1.000
_cell.angle_alpha   90.00
_cell.angle_beta   90.00
_cell.angle_gamma   90.00
#
_symmetry.space_group_name_H-M   'P 1'
#
loop_
_entity.id
_entity.type
_entity.pdbx_description
1 polymer ?
#
loop_
_entity_poly.entity_id
_entity_poly.type
_entity_poly.pdbx_seq_one_letter_code
_entity_poly.pdbx_strand_id
1 'polypeptide(L)'
;MCIRDRDDPEDLRRYRDGVRMLVDLENDPALANLIDNRVYPTDIDLESNESLDTWIKKSVGTGHHVSCTAKMGPESDSMAVVDQYGKLYGIDALRVADASIMPECVRANINVTVMVIGEMVADFIKDGK
;
A
#
# COMPACT_ATOMS: atom_id res chain seq x y z
N MET A 1 -5.63 -7.64 -6.50
CA MET A 1 -6.14 -6.37 -7.06
C MET A 1 -7.28 -5.93 -6.16
N CYS A 2 -7.07 -4.90 -5.37
CA CYS A 2 -8.09 -4.37 -4.49
C CYS A 2 -9.19 -3.72 -5.34
N ILE A 3 -10.41 -4.20 -5.25
CA ILE A 3 -11.51 -3.75 -6.11
C ILE A 3 -12.12 -2.43 -5.58
N ARG A 4 -11.71 -1.98 -4.37
CA ARG A 4 -12.30 -0.84 -3.65
C ARG A 4 -11.29 0.21 -3.17
N ASP A 5 -10.11 0.24 -3.72
CA ASP A 5 -9.02 1.16 -3.32
C ASP A 5 -9.38 2.64 -3.49
N ARG A 6 -10.50 2.94 -4.17
CA ARG A 6 -10.92 4.31 -4.50
C ARG A 6 -12.26 4.68 -3.87
N ASP A 7 -12.86 3.77 -3.08
CA ASP A 7 -14.18 3.94 -2.48
C ASP A 7 -14.10 4.40 -1.03
N ASP A 8 -12.95 4.25 -0.36
CA ASP A 8 -12.76 4.70 1.00
C ASP A 8 -12.57 6.24 1.05
N PRO A 9 -13.47 6.97 1.72
CA PRO A 9 -13.37 8.43 1.81
C PRO A 9 -12.08 8.90 2.52
N GLU A 10 -11.53 8.11 3.44
CA GLU A 10 -10.30 8.44 4.15
C GLU A 10 -9.08 8.32 3.24
N ASP A 11 -9.02 7.29 2.39
CA ASP A 11 -7.96 7.17 1.40
C ASP A 11 -8.01 8.34 0.42
N LEU A 12 -9.19 8.70 -0.06
CA LEU A 12 -9.37 9.83 -0.95
C LEU A 12 -8.96 11.16 -0.29
N ARG A 13 -9.29 11.35 0.99
CA ARG A 13 -8.83 12.50 1.76
C ARG A 13 -7.30 12.56 1.82
N ARG A 14 -6.63 11.44 2.13
CA ARG A 14 -5.17 11.34 2.18
C ARG A 14 -4.52 11.63 0.83
N TYR A 15 -5.10 11.16 -0.26
CA TYR A 15 -4.63 11.52 -1.60
C TYR A 15 -4.70 13.02 -1.85
N ARG A 16 -5.82 13.67 -1.51
CA ARG A 16 -5.94 15.13 -1.64
C ARG A 16 -4.88 15.88 -0.83
N ASP A 17 -4.70 15.48 0.43
CA ASP A 17 -3.70 16.11 1.31
C ASP A 17 -2.29 15.93 0.74
N GLY A 18 -1.97 14.73 0.25
CA GLY A 18 -0.67 14.46 -0.39
C GLY A 18 -0.44 15.28 -1.66
N VAL A 19 -1.44 15.38 -2.52
CA VAL A 19 -1.34 16.22 -3.74
C VAL A 19 -1.13 17.68 -3.39
N ARG A 20 -1.90 18.23 -2.44
CA ARG A 20 -1.74 19.62 -2.00
C ARG A 20 -0.38 19.88 -1.39
N MET A 21 0.11 18.95 -0.56
CA MET A 21 1.48 19.05 -0.01
C MET A 21 2.54 19.11 -1.11
N LEU A 22 2.39 18.36 -2.22
CA LEU A 22 3.31 18.41 -3.35
C LEU A 22 3.20 19.74 -4.09
N VAL A 23 1.98 20.28 -4.24
CA VAL A 23 1.76 21.63 -4.83
C VAL A 23 2.38 22.72 -3.96
N ASP A 24 2.25 22.63 -2.65
CA ASP A 24 2.90 23.58 -1.72
C ASP A 24 4.42 23.48 -1.84
N LEU A 25 4.96 22.26 -1.95
CA LEU A 25 6.39 22.02 -2.10
C LEU A 25 6.96 22.57 -3.41
N GLU A 26 6.23 22.49 -4.52
CA GLU A 26 6.69 23.08 -5.81
C GLU A 26 6.86 24.59 -5.72
N ASN A 27 6.10 25.26 -4.85
CA ASN A 27 6.16 26.70 -4.62
C ASN A 27 7.19 27.11 -3.54
N ASP A 28 7.85 26.14 -2.91
CA ASP A 28 8.89 26.43 -1.92
C ASP A 28 10.07 27.16 -2.59
N PRO A 29 10.59 28.27 -2.03
CA PRO A 29 11.70 29.03 -2.61
C PRO A 29 12.96 28.21 -2.92
N ALA A 30 13.17 27.09 -2.23
CA ALA A 30 14.30 26.20 -2.48
C ALA A 30 14.13 25.36 -3.75
N LEU A 31 12.89 25.11 -4.21
CA LEU A 31 12.57 24.25 -5.35
C LEU A 31 11.99 25.01 -6.54
N ALA A 32 11.27 26.11 -6.31
CA ALA A 32 10.57 26.87 -7.34
C ALA A 32 11.45 27.26 -8.53
N ASN A 33 12.73 27.55 -8.29
CA ASN A 33 13.70 27.90 -9.36
C ASN A 33 14.13 26.71 -10.23
N LEU A 34 13.82 25.48 -9.82
CA LEU A 34 14.14 24.23 -10.54
C LEU A 34 12.95 23.72 -11.35
N ILE A 35 11.77 24.30 -11.13
CA ILE A 35 10.49 23.86 -11.72
C ILE A 35 10.06 24.92 -12.74
N ASP A 36 9.93 24.52 -13.99
CA ASP A 36 9.45 25.43 -15.05
C ASP A 36 7.91 25.58 -14.96
N ASN A 37 7.21 24.44 -14.99
CA ASN A 37 5.75 24.43 -14.83
C ASN A 37 5.27 23.06 -14.34
N ARG A 38 4.15 23.07 -13.62
CA ARG A 38 3.43 21.87 -13.27
C ARG A 38 2.63 21.35 -14.47
N VAL A 39 2.78 20.06 -14.77
CA VAL A 39 2.03 19.42 -15.86
C VAL A 39 0.70 18.84 -15.35
N TYR A 40 0.73 18.18 -14.21
CA TYR A 40 -0.44 17.59 -13.55
C TYR A 40 -0.27 17.59 -12.02
N PRO A 41 -1.36 17.70 -11.24
CA PRO A 41 -2.70 18.12 -11.67
C PRO A 41 -2.70 19.55 -12.24
N THR A 42 -3.66 19.87 -13.13
CA THR A 42 -3.83 21.25 -13.62
C THR A 42 -4.46 22.15 -12.57
N ASP A 43 -4.44 23.47 -12.76
CA ASP A 43 -5.08 24.40 -11.83
C ASP A 43 -6.59 24.14 -11.72
N ILE A 44 -7.24 23.74 -12.82
CA ILE A 44 -8.66 23.37 -12.84
C ILE A 44 -8.91 22.13 -11.93
N ASP A 45 -8.01 21.16 -11.94
CA ASP A 45 -8.12 19.98 -11.08
C ASP A 45 -8.02 20.35 -9.59
N LEU A 46 -7.35 21.45 -9.26
CA LEU A 46 -7.12 21.92 -7.89
C LEU A 46 -8.19 22.88 -7.36
N GLU A 47 -9.10 23.37 -8.20
CA GLU A 47 -10.10 24.38 -7.83
C GLU A 47 -11.03 23.94 -6.68
N SER A 48 -11.37 22.65 -6.63
CA SER A 48 -12.25 22.10 -5.58
C SER A 48 -11.83 20.70 -5.16
N ASN A 49 -12.40 20.21 -4.05
CA ASN A 49 -12.26 18.81 -3.67
C ASN A 49 -12.84 17.87 -4.72
N GLU A 50 -13.96 18.23 -5.33
CA GLU A 50 -14.67 17.43 -6.32
C GLU A 50 -13.89 17.28 -7.61
N SER A 51 -13.28 18.37 -8.11
CA SER A 51 -12.41 18.33 -9.30
C SER A 51 -11.15 17.50 -9.01
N LEU A 52 -10.53 17.72 -7.85
CA LEU A 52 -9.34 16.98 -7.43
C LEU A 52 -9.64 15.48 -7.23
N ASP A 53 -10.76 15.13 -6.63
CA ASP A 53 -11.20 13.74 -6.48
C ASP A 53 -11.42 13.05 -7.84
N THR A 54 -11.98 13.78 -8.78
CA THR A 54 -12.19 13.29 -10.15
C THR A 54 -10.86 13.00 -10.83
N TRP A 55 -9.90 13.92 -10.71
CA TRP A 55 -8.55 13.74 -11.24
C TRP A 55 -7.83 12.58 -10.55
N ILE A 56 -7.85 12.49 -9.21
CA ILE A 56 -7.24 11.41 -8.43
C ILE A 56 -7.79 10.06 -8.90
N LYS A 57 -9.12 9.89 -8.92
CA LYS A 57 -9.76 8.63 -9.33
C LYS A 57 -9.38 8.17 -10.74
N LYS A 58 -9.10 9.13 -11.62
CA LYS A 58 -8.67 8.86 -13.00
C LYS A 58 -7.18 8.54 -13.09
N SER A 59 -6.35 9.16 -12.25
CA SER A 59 -4.89 9.16 -12.37
C SER A 59 -4.20 8.15 -11.45
N VAL A 60 -4.86 7.76 -10.33
CA VAL A 60 -4.25 6.83 -9.38
C VAL A 60 -4.04 5.46 -10.00
N GLY A 61 -2.84 4.94 -9.85
CA GLY A 61 -2.42 3.63 -10.33
C GLY A 61 -1.88 2.75 -9.21
N THR A 62 -1.39 1.59 -9.57
CA THR A 62 -0.72 0.69 -8.63
C THR A 62 0.71 1.16 -8.34
N GLY A 63 1.11 1.10 -7.06
CA GLY A 63 2.50 1.28 -6.64
C GLY A 63 3.34 0.01 -6.72
N HIS A 64 2.80 -1.08 -7.27
CA HIS A 64 3.45 -2.41 -7.35
C HIS A 64 3.77 -3.05 -5.99
N HIS A 65 3.12 -2.60 -4.92
CA HIS A 65 3.31 -3.10 -3.56
C HIS A 65 2.08 -3.85 -3.07
N VAL A 66 1.60 -4.81 -3.87
CA VAL A 66 0.46 -5.67 -3.51
C VAL A 66 0.83 -6.51 -2.28
N SER A 67 -0.01 -6.44 -1.23
CA SER A 67 0.24 -7.09 0.05
C SER A 67 -1.08 -7.45 0.75
N CYS A 68 -1.02 -8.15 1.89
CA CYS A 68 -2.14 -8.39 2.81
C CYS A 68 -3.28 -9.29 2.28
N THR A 69 -3.14 -9.95 1.13
CA THR A 69 -4.22 -10.75 0.51
C THR A 69 -4.36 -12.16 1.08
N ALA A 70 -3.35 -12.63 1.82
CA ALA A 70 -3.35 -13.89 2.59
C ALA A 70 -2.88 -13.62 4.02
N LYS A 71 -3.48 -12.58 4.66
CA LYS A 71 -2.98 -12.02 5.90
C LYS A 71 -2.80 -13.07 7.00
N MET A 72 -1.71 -12.93 7.77
CA MET A 72 -1.54 -13.71 8.96
C MET A 72 -2.41 -13.18 10.10
N GLY A 73 -2.82 -14.08 10.98
CA GLY A 73 -3.59 -13.74 12.16
C GLY A 73 -3.90 -14.99 12.99
N PRO A 74 -4.52 -14.83 14.16
CA PRO A 74 -4.98 -15.97 14.95
C PRO A 74 -6.13 -16.68 14.25
N GLU A 75 -6.31 -17.98 14.52
CA GLU A 75 -7.39 -18.80 13.94
C GLU A 75 -8.79 -18.24 14.26
N SER A 76 -8.92 -17.44 15.32
CA SER A 76 -10.16 -16.75 15.69
C SER A 76 -10.51 -15.56 14.76
N ASP A 77 -9.56 -15.09 13.95
CA ASP A 77 -9.81 -14.06 12.94
C ASP A 77 -10.30 -14.70 11.65
N SER A 78 -11.56 -14.54 11.33
CA SER A 78 -12.18 -15.09 10.11
C SER A 78 -11.56 -14.58 8.79
N MET A 79 -10.75 -13.54 8.84
CA MET A 79 -10.02 -13.00 7.69
C MET A 79 -8.57 -13.49 7.63
N ALA A 80 -8.07 -14.19 8.68
CA ALA A 80 -6.75 -14.76 8.66
C ALA A 80 -6.70 -15.98 7.71
N VAL A 81 -5.67 -16.02 6.88
CA VAL A 81 -5.44 -17.11 5.92
C VAL A 81 -4.31 -18.00 6.38
N VAL A 82 -3.31 -17.43 7.05
CA VAL A 82 -2.14 -18.15 7.57
C VAL A 82 -1.89 -17.82 9.04
N ASP A 83 -1.21 -18.74 9.73
CA ASP A 83 -0.73 -18.53 11.09
C ASP A 83 0.56 -17.69 11.13
N GLN A 84 1.10 -17.49 12.34
CA GLN A 84 2.35 -16.75 12.56
C GLN A 84 3.61 -17.38 11.92
N TYR A 85 3.53 -18.62 11.46
CA TYR A 85 4.60 -19.36 10.79
C TYR A 85 4.39 -19.42 9.27
N GLY A 86 3.37 -18.73 8.76
CA GLY A 86 2.98 -18.74 7.35
C GLY A 86 2.24 -20.01 6.93
N LYS A 87 1.84 -20.90 7.86
CA LYS A 87 1.08 -22.12 7.55
C LYS A 87 -0.37 -21.75 7.20
N LEU A 88 -0.86 -22.31 6.09
CA LEU A 88 -2.22 -22.10 5.65
C LEU A 88 -3.21 -22.82 6.57
N TYR A 89 -4.25 -22.14 7.01
CA TYR A 89 -5.33 -22.77 7.77
C TYR A 89 -6.11 -23.77 6.93
N GLY A 90 -6.36 -24.94 7.47
CA GLY A 90 -7.16 -25.99 6.81
C GLY A 90 -6.44 -26.79 5.72
N ILE A 91 -5.16 -26.53 5.45
CA ILE A 91 -4.37 -27.29 4.47
C ILE A 91 -2.99 -27.61 5.07
N ASP A 92 -2.68 -28.90 5.17
CA ASP A 92 -1.41 -29.35 5.71
C ASP A 92 -0.25 -29.14 4.70
N ALA A 93 0.95 -28.93 5.25
CA ALA A 93 2.20 -28.83 4.51
C ALA A 93 2.28 -27.71 3.46
N LEU A 94 1.41 -26.70 3.55
CA LEU A 94 1.41 -25.54 2.68
C LEU A 94 1.69 -24.26 3.46
N ARG A 95 2.57 -23.39 2.92
CA ARG A 95 2.89 -22.09 3.49
C ARG A 95 2.85 -21.00 2.46
N VAL A 96 2.64 -19.78 2.92
CA VAL A 96 2.81 -18.55 2.15
C VAL A 96 3.96 -17.75 2.76
N ALA A 97 4.88 -17.25 1.94
CA ALA A 97 6.10 -16.58 2.37
C ALA A 97 6.42 -15.33 1.53
N ASP A 98 5.43 -14.49 1.33
CA ASP A 98 5.57 -13.24 0.58
C ASP A 98 4.78 -12.09 1.24
N ALA A 99 4.67 -10.95 0.56
CA ALA A 99 3.96 -9.77 1.06
C ALA A 99 2.49 -10.02 1.40
N SER A 100 1.88 -11.06 0.84
CA SER A 100 0.46 -11.34 1.05
C SER A 100 0.12 -11.72 2.50
N ILE A 101 1.11 -12.26 3.26
CA ILE A 101 0.89 -12.63 4.66
C ILE A 101 0.89 -11.43 5.62
N MET A 102 1.30 -10.23 5.20
CA MET A 102 1.29 -9.06 6.07
C MET A 102 -0.13 -8.79 6.60
N PRO A 103 -0.31 -8.57 7.93
CA PRO A 103 -1.61 -8.18 8.49
C PRO A 103 -2.07 -6.81 7.98
N GLU A 104 -1.11 -5.89 7.82
CA GLU A 104 -1.27 -4.54 7.28
C GLU A 104 -0.06 -4.17 6.44
N CYS A 105 -0.26 -3.31 5.44
CA CYS A 105 0.82 -2.82 4.60
C CYS A 105 1.75 -1.89 5.40
N VAL A 106 3.05 -2.11 5.30
CA VAL A 106 4.05 -1.21 5.91
C VAL A 106 4.05 0.15 5.20
N ARG A 107 4.44 1.21 5.92
CA ARG A 107 4.44 2.60 5.40
C ARG A 107 5.60 2.94 4.47
N ALA A 108 6.44 1.98 4.13
CA ALA A 108 7.61 2.16 3.27
C ALA A 108 7.61 1.10 2.17
N ASN A 109 8.63 1.14 1.30
CA ASN A 109 8.83 0.09 0.30
C ASN A 109 8.87 -1.29 0.97
N ILE A 110 8.05 -2.22 0.46
CA ILE A 110 7.86 -3.55 1.07
C ILE A 110 9.02 -4.52 0.82
N ASN A 111 9.98 -4.21 -0.05
CA ASN A 111 11.00 -5.15 -0.49
C ASN A 111 11.80 -5.77 0.67
N VAL A 112 12.33 -4.93 1.57
CA VAL A 112 13.10 -5.42 2.72
C VAL A 112 12.24 -6.29 3.63
N THR A 113 11.01 -5.87 3.91
CA THR A 113 10.07 -6.65 4.73
C THR A 113 9.76 -8.02 4.11
N VAL A 114 9.59 -8.08 2.78
CA VAL A 114 9.33 -9.35 2.08
C VAL A 114 10.54 -10.28 2.15
N MET A 115 11.75 -9.75 2.02
CA MET A 115 12.97 -10.55 2.21
C MET A 115 13.05 -11.13 3.62
N VAL A 116 12.76 -10.34 4.65
CA VAL A 116 12.72 -10.80 6.04
C VAL A 116 11.65 -11.89 6.23
N ILE A 117 10.45 -11.73 5.66
CA ILE A 117 9.40 -12.76 5.68
C ILE A 117 9.91 -14.07 5.09
N GLY A 118 10.56 -14.02 3.92
CA GLY A 118 11.11 -15.21 3.27
C GLY A 118 12.13 -15.94 4.13
N GLU A 119 13.09 -15.21 4.69
CA GLU A 119 14.12 -15.78 5.59
C GLU A 119 13.50 -16.39 6.86
N MET A 120 12.58 -15.67 7.50
CA MET A 120 11.91 -16.17 8.72
C MET A 120 11.12 -17.44 8.44
N VAL A 121 10.36 -17.51 7.35
CA VAL A 121 9.59 -18.72 7.01
C VAL A 121 10.53 -19.88 6.66
N ALA A 122 11.66 -19.62 5.99
CA ALA A 122 12.68 -20.64 5.74
C ALA A 122 13.24 -21.22 7.06
N ASP A 123 13.50 -20.37 8.05
CA ASP A 123 13.97 -20.84 9.37
C ASP A 123 12.88 -21.60 10.12
N PHE A 124 11.63 -21.18 10.07
CA PHE A 124 10.50 -21.93 10.64
C PHE A 124 10.39 -23.34 10.02
N ILE A 125 10.64 -23.49 8.73
CA ILE A 125 10.63 -24.80 8.06
C ILE A 125 11.79 -25.66 8.58
N LYS A 126 13.01 -25.10 8.70
CA LYS A 126 14.18 -25.83 9.24
C LYS A 126 13.96 -26.26 10.68
N ASP A 127 13.30 -25.43 11.49
CA ASP A 127 13.00 -25.70 12.90
C ASP A 127 11.78 -26.64 13.10
N GLY A 128 11.11 -27.04 12.04
CA GLY A 128 9.92 -27.92 12.11
C GLY A 128 8.68 -27.24 12.71
N LYS A 129 8.66 -25.91 12.73
CA LYS A 129 7.52 -25.12 13.27
C LYS A 129 6.37 -25.09 12.29
#